data_05ae48be87b5929d081dbdbba77bede9
#
_entry.id   05ae48be87b5929d081dbdbba77bede9
#
_cell.length_a   1.000
_cell.length_b   1.000
_cell.length_c   1.000
_cell.angle_alpha   90.00
_cell.angle_beta   90.00
_cell.angle_gamma   90.00
#
_symmetry.space_group_name_H-M   'P 1'
#
loop_
_entity.id
_entity.type
_entity.pdbx_description
1 polymer ?
#
loop_
_entity_poly.entity_id
_entity_poly.type
_entity_poly.pdbx_seq_one_letter_code
_entity_poly.pdbx_strand_id
1 'polypeptide(L)'
;MKILFTGGNGFIGREVIPLLKKDGFEVTAPSSRELNLIDNKSVREYFDKNGFEYDAVVHAAVLGGRRVSQDDLLVYFDNMRMFENIISYKVDRFIHFDSGASLYGSGKIAHTPYGFSKYCMSRSTEEHPGGTNLKIYGCFGVLEDDHRFLKTAIKKYKNKEPITIFQDKLFDLFYVKDLYKVLKYSLEVSSGIQPKNLNCVYDRKYYLSDIAEMVNGLDSHQVPILIEENEKGNAYCGNYSIDLNYTGLEQGIMEVYESLR
;
A
#
# COMPACT_ATOMS: atom_id res chain seq x y z
N MET A 1 5.49 17.18 -14.13
CA MET A 1 4.16 16.82 -13.58
C MET A 1 4.12 17.19 -12.11
N LYS A 2 3.14 18.01 -11.72
CA LYS A 2 2.91 18.41 -10.33
C LYS A 2 1.93 17.44 -9.66
N ILE A 3 2.32 16.87 -8.53
CA ILE A 3 1.57 15.84 -7.82
C ILE A 3 1.22 16.30 -6.41
N LEU A 4 -0.06 16.21 -6.05
CA LEU A 4 -0.49 16.24 -4.67
C LEU A 4 -0.48 14.80 -4.11
N PHE A 5 0.37 14.53 -3.11
CA PHE A 5 0.47 13.23 -2.48
C PHE A 5 -0.10 13.30 -1.05
N THR A 6 -1.28 12.75 -0.83
CA THR A 6 -1.87 12.69 0.52
C THR A 6 -1.35 11.46 1.27
N GLY A 7 -1.20 11.58 2.59
CA GLY A 7 -0.62 10.48 3.38
C GLY A 7 0.90 10.30 3.22
N GLY A 8 1.61 11.34 2.75
CA GLY A 8 3.04 11.31 2.49
C GLY A 8 3.93 10.96 3.69
N ASN A 9 3.46 11.21 4.92
CA ASN A 9 4.17 10.87 6.15
C ASN A 9 4.01 9.39 6.57
N GLY A 10 3.16 8.62 5.90
CA GLY A 10 3.01 7.19 6.11
C GLY A 10 4.19 6.38 5.57
N PHE A 11 4.22 5.08 5.86
CA PHE A 11 5.28 4.17 5.41
C PHE A 11 5.53 4.28 3.90
N ILE A 12 4.51 4.04 3.08
CA ILE A 12 4.68 4.02 1.61
C ILE A 12 5.07 5.42 1.10
N GLY A 13 4.44 6.49 1.61
CA GLY A 13 4.76 7.86 1.18
C GLY A 13 6.23 8.23 1.43
N ARG A 14 6.76 7.89 2.60
CA ARG A 14 8.18 8.15 2.94
C ARG A 14 9.16 7.40 2.05
N GLU A 15 8.78 6.21 1.55
CA GLU A 15 9.62 5.41 0.65
C GLU A 15 9.51 5.89 -0.81
N VAL A 16 8.32 6.22 -1.31
CA VAL A 16 8.12 6.48 -2.74
C VAL A 16 8.29 7.95 -3.13
N ILE A 17 8.01 8.92 -2.24
CA ILE A 17 8.15 10.35 -2.56
C ILE A 17 9.59 10.74 -2.94
N PRO A 18 10.64 10.27 -2.24
CA PRO A 18 12.01 10.55 -2.65
C PRO A 18 12.34 10.01 -4.06
N LEU A 19 11.77 8.86 -4.43
CA LEU A 19 11.96 8.26 -5.75
C LEU A 19 11.23 9.07 -6.83
N LEU A 20 9.99 9.50 -6.58
CA LEU A 20 9.26 10.40 -7.48
C LEU A 20 10.03 11.71 -7.72
N LYS A 21 10.53 12.34 -6.67
CA LYS A 21 11.32 13.58 -6.77
C LYS A 21 12.63 13.38 -7.54
N LYS A 22 13.30 12.25 -7.33
CA LYS A 22 14.52 11.87 -8.07
C LYS A 22 14.25 11.74 -9.58
N ASP A 23 13.07 11.24 -9.95
CA ASP A 23 12.65 11.09 -11.34
C ASP A 23 12.03 12.37 -11.94
N GLY A 24 12.12 13.51 -11.24
CA GLY A 24 11.74 14.84 -11.76
C GLY A 24 10.27 15.21 -11.55
N PHE A 25 9.49 14.45 -10.75
CA PHE A 25 8.15 14.88 -10.37
C PHE A 25 8.19 15.98 -9.29
N GLU A 26 7.35 16.99 -9.42
CA GLU A 26 7.12 18.01 -8.39
C GLU A 26 6.08 17.49 -7.40
N VAL A 27 6.51 17.01 -6.23
CA VAL A 27 5.61 16.40 -5.25
C VAL A 27 5.39 17.32 -4.06
N THR A 28 4.14 17.72 -3.86
CA THR A 28 3.63 18.38 -2.66
C THR A 28 2.94 17.33 -1.78
N ALA A 29 3.43 17.16 -0.56
CA ALA A 29 2.93 16.15 0.38
C ALA A 29 2.66 16.76 1.77
N PRO A 30 1.55 17.51 1.93
CA PRO A 30 1.25 18.18 3.18
C PRO A 30 0.98 17.18 4.31
N SER A 31 1.42 17.51 5.50
CA SER A 31 1.08 16.76 6.70
C SER A 31 -0.41 16.94 7.05
N SER A 32 -0.96 16.07 7.91
CA SER A 32 -2.33 16.21 8.40
C SER A 32 -2.55 17.49 9.27
N ARG A 33 -1.48 18.11 9.75
CA ARG A 33 -1.55 19.40 10.44
C ARG A 33 -1.68 20.58 9.47
N GLU A 34 -1.11 20.46 8.28
CA GLU A 34 -1.18 21.48 7.23
C GLU A 34 -2.46 21.33 6.41
N LEU A 35 -2.88 20.09 6.13
CA LEU A 35 -4.07 19.75 5.36
C LEU A 35 -4.83 18.62 6.08
N ASN A 36 -5.80 18.99 6.92
CA ASN A 36 -6.70 18.03 7.54
C ASN A 36 -7.80 17.62 6.55
N LEU A 37 -7.61 16.47 5.92
CA LEU A 37 -8.53 15.96 4.91
C LEU A 37 -9.91 15.58 5.44
N ILE A 38 -10.07 15.34 6.76
CA ILE A 38 -11.37 15.01 7.36
C ILE A 38 -12.26 16.26 7.43
N ASP A 39 -11.65 17.45 7.56
CA ASP A 39 -12.34 18.73 7.70
C ASP A 39 -12.39 19.47 6.35
N ASN A 40 -13.59 19.53 5.75
CA ASN A 40 -13.83 20.22 4.49
C ASN A 40 -13.43 21.71 4.53
N LYS A 41 -13.58 22.38 5.69
CA LYS A 41 -13.16 23.77 5.85
C LYS A 41 -11.64 23.90 5.73
N SER A 42 -10.89 23.03 6.43
CA SER A 42 -9.43 22.98 6.36
C SER A 42 -8.95 22.74 4.91
N VAL A 43 -9.63 21.87 4.17
CA VAL A 43 -9.29 21.58 2.76
C VAL A 43 -9.49 22.83 1.89
N ARG A 44 -10.61 23.53 2.02
CA ARG A 44 -10.87 24.77 1.28
C ARG A 44 -9.84 25.85 1.61
N GLU A 45 -9.63 26.13 2.89
CA GLU A 45 -8.66 27.14 3.35
C GLU A 45 -7.24 26.85 2.86
N TYR A 46 -6.84 25.56 2.83
CA TYR A 46 -5.55 25.17 2.31
C TYR A 46 -5.40 25.50 0.83
N PHE A 47 -6.40 25.15 -0.01
CA PHE A 47 -6.33 25.40 -1.45
C PHE A 47 -6.66 26.84 -1.85
N ASP A 48 -7.46 27.58 -1.08
CA ASP A 48 -7.65 29.02 -1.27
C ASP A 48 -6.32 29.78 -1.06
N LYS A 49 -5.50 29.32 -0.11
CA LYS A 49 -4.20 29.93 0.18
C LYS A 49 -3.10 29.50 -0.79
N ASN A 50 -3.05 28.22 -1.16
CA ASN A 50 -1.93 27.63 -1.90
C ASN A 50 -2.21 27.43 -3.39
N GLY A 51 -3.47 27.62 -3.83
CA GLY A 51 -3.95 27.22 -5.15
C GLY A 51 -4.14 25.70 -5.26
N PHE A 52 -4.85 25.29 -6.31
CA PHE A 52 -4.97 23.89 -6.70
C PHE A 52 -4.49 23.74 -8.16
N GLU A 53 -3.19 23.61 -8.33
CA GLU A 53 -2.54 23.47 -9.64
C GLU A 53 -1.75 22.16 -9.69
N TYR A 54 -2.46 21.03 -9.68
CA TYR A 54 -1.87 19.69 -9.75
C TYR A 54 -2.34 18.95 -11.00
N ASP A 55 -1.41 18.28 -11.67
CA ASP A 55 -1.70 17.38 -12.79
C ASP A 55 -2.27 16.04 -12.29
N ALA A 56 -1.83 15.63 -11.09
CA ALA A 56 -2.23 14.37 -10.50
C ALA A 56 -2.44 14.47 -8.98
N VAL A 57 -3.33 13.64 -8.48
CA VAL A 57 -3.47 13.33 -7.05
C VAL A 57 -3.10 11.87 -6.81
N VAL A 58 -2.22 11.61 -5.84
CA VAL A 58 -1.96 10.28 -5.29
C VAL A 58 -2.56 10.24 -3.89
N HIS A 59 -3.67 9.53 -3.75
CA HIS A 59 -4.40 9.41 -2.49
C HIS A 59 -3.98 8.16 -1.72
N ALA A 60 -3.04 8.32 -0.77
CA ALA A 60 -2.56 7.28 0.13
C ALA A 60 -2.95 7.54 1.60
N ALA A 61 -3.61 8.67 1.91
CA ALA A 61 -4.11 8.95 3.25
C ALA A 61 -5.21 7.97 3.63
N VAL A 62 -5.07 7.34 4.79
CA VAL A 62 -6.03 6.35 5.30
C VAL A 62 -5.86 6.16 6.79
N LEU A 63 -6.95 5.86 7.48
CA LEU A 63 -7.01 5.40 8.87
C LEU A 63 -7.37 3.92 8.92
N GLY A 64 -6.96 3.23 9.99
CA GLY A 64 -7.31 1.82 10.23
C GLY A 64 -6.50 0.80 9.44
N GLY A 65 -7.02 -0.42 9.36
CA GLY A 65 -6.38 -1.55 8.67
C GLY A 65 -5.15 -2.12 9.37
N ARG A 66 -4.95 -1.80 10.65
CA ARG A 66 -3.84 -2.34 11.47
C ARG A 66 -4.29 -3.60 12.20
N ARG A 67 -3.45 -4.63 12.23
CA ARG A 67 -3.73 -5.88 12.95
C ARG A 67 -3.89 -5.70 14.47
N VAL A 68 -3.25 -4.67 15.01
CA VAL A 68 -3.17 -4.42 16.46
C VAL A 68 -4.29 -3.54 16.99
N SER A 69 -5.19 -3.05 16.15
CA SER A 69 -6.33 -2.24 16.54
C SER A 69 -7.60 -2.71 15.84
N GLN A 70 -8.69 -2.75 16.58
CA GLN A 70 -10.00 -2.98 16.00
C GLN A 70 -10.50 -1.67 15.39
N ASP A 71 -10.86 -1.70 14.09
CA ASP A 71 -11.43 -0.56 13.41
C ASP A 71 -12.90 -0.38 13.83
N ASP A 72 -13.28 0.82 14.21
CA ASP A 72 -14.66 1.22 14.47
C ASP A 72 -15.29 1.91 13.24
N LEU A 73 -16.56 2.28 13.34
CA LEU A 73 -17.27 2.96 12.26
C LEU A 73 -16.71 4.35 11.93
N LEU A 74 -16.00 4.99 12.86
CA LEU A 74 -15.37 6.29 12.59
C LEU A 74 -14.27 6.15 11.54
N VAL A 75 -13.56 5.01 11.52
CA VAL A 75 -12.57 4.70 10.46
C VAL A 75 -13.21 4.76 9.08
N TYR A 76 -14.41 4.18 8.91
CA TYR A 76 -15.13 4.26 7.65
C TYR A 76 -15.48 5.70 7.28
N PHE A 77 -16.14 6.43 8.18
CA PHE A 77 -16.60 7.79 7.91
C PHE A 77 -15.45 8.75 7.64
N ASP A 78 -14.37 8.67 8.41
CA ASP A 78 -13.23 9.55 8.24
C ASP A 78 -12.46 9.25 6.95
N ASN A 79 -12.31 7.98 6.57
CA ASN A 79 -11.73 7.62 5.28
C ASN A 79 -12.58 8.14 4.11
N MET A 80 -13.90 8.02 4.19
CA MET A 80 -14.79 8.56 3.15
C MET A 80 -14.70 10.08 3.07
N ARG A 81 -14.69 10.79 4.20
CA ARG A 81 -14.52 12.26 4.21
C ARG A 81 -13.20 12.70 3.60
N MET A 82 -12.09 12.05 3.98
CA MET A 82 -10.77 12.35 3.41
C MET A 82 -10.76 12.18 1.89
N PHE A 83 -11.38 11.13 1.41
CA PHE A 83 -11.45 10.82 -0.02
C PHE A 83 -12.37 11.78 -0.77
N GLU A 84 -13.59 12.01 -0.29
CA GLU A 84 -14.57 12.91 -0.91
C GLU A 84 -14.08 14.35 -0.99
N ASN A 85 -13.39 14.82 0.04
CA ASN A 85 -12.81 16.15 0.09
C ASN A 85 -11.68 16.37 -0.94
N ILE A 86 -11.11 15.31 -1.51
CA ILE A 86 -10.02 15.41 -2.48
C ILE A 86 -10.46 15.02 -3.90
N ILE A 87 -11.28 13.96 -4.07
CA ILE A 87 -11.67 13.50 -5.41
C ILE A 87 -12.53 14.52 -6.18
N SER A 88 -13.15 15.45 -5.46
CA SER A 88 -13.95 16.55 -6.06
C SER A 88 -13.12 17.57 -6.83
N TYR A 89 -11.81 17.65 -6.60
CA TYR A 89 -10.91 18.54 -7.32
C TYR A 89 -10.55 17.96 -8.70
N LYS A 90 -10.63 18.80 -9.73
CA LYS A 90 -10.29 18.38 -11.10
C LYS A 90 -8.80 18.14 -11.26
N VAL A 91 -8.44 16.92 -11.63
CA VAL A 91 -7.09 16.52 -12.02
C VAL A 91 -7.16 15.58 -13.22
N ASP A 92 -6.09 15.55 -14.02
CA ASP A 92 -6.00 14.62 -15.15
C ASP A 92 -5.84 13.16 -14.67
N ARG A 93 -5.26 12.97 -13.47
CA ARG A 93 -4.98 11.66 -12.89
C ARG A 93 -5.32 11.61 -11.42
N PHE A 94 -6.09 10.62 -11.03
CA PHE A 94 -6.40 10.33 -9.63
C PHE A 94 -5.97 8.89 -9.30
N ILE A 95 -4.85 8.74 -8.61
CA ILE A 95 -4.32 7.42 -8.23
C ILE A 95 -4.71 7.14 -6.78
N HIS A 96 -5.54 6.12 -6.58
CA HIS A 96 -5.95 5.69 -5.25
C HIS A 96 -5.18 4.44 -4.80
N PHE A 97 -4.58 4.48 -3.61
CA PHE A 97 -4.01 3.30 -2.98
C PHE A 97 -5.13 2.48 -2.34
N ASP A 98 -5.65 1.54 -3.13
CA ASP A 98 -6.65 0.57 -2.69
C ASP A 98 -6.00 -0.58 -1.90
N SER A 99 -6.79 -1.51 -1.42
CA SER A 99 -6.34 -2.62 -0.60
C SER A 99 -7.01 -3.93 -1.01
N GLY A 100 -6.30 -5.04 -0.91
CA GLY A 100 -6.91 -6.37 -0.97
C GLY A 100 -8.03 -6.58 0.06
N ALA A 101 -8.04 -5.80 1.15
CA ALA A 101 -9.10 -5.79 2.14
C ALA A 101 -10.44 -5.22 1.62
N SER A 102 -10.46 -4.51 0.48
CA SER A 102 -11.69 -4.05 -0.18
C SER A 102 -12.56 -5.21 -0.66
N LEU A 103 -11.99 -6.40 -0.82
CA LEU A 103 -12.67 -7.63 -1.20
C LEU A 103 -12.38 -8.70 -0.16
N TYR A 104 -13.43 -9.42 0.28
CA TYR A 104 -13.26 -10.52 1.19
C TYR A 104 -13.39 -11.87 0.44
N GLY A 105 -12.31 -12.65 0.45
CA GLY A 105 -12.25 -13.94 -0.25
C GLY A 105 -12.58 -13.77 -1.74
N SER A 106 -13.23 -14.73 -2.36
CA SER A 106 -13.57 -14.79 -3.78
C SER A 106 -14.55 -13.70 -4.27
N GLY A 107 -14.21 -12.42 -4.03
CA GLY A 107 -14.95 -11.24 -4.55
C GLY A 107 -16.09 -10.74 -3.67
N LYS A 108 -16.20 -11.18 -2.42
CA LYS A 108 -17.19 -10.65 -1.46
C LYS A 108 -16.71 -9.31 -0.89
N ILE A 109 -17.64 -8.36 -0.76
CA ILE A 109 -17.39 -7.05 -0.13
C ILE A 109 -16.89 -7.24 1.30
N ALA A 110 -15.87 -6.49 1.69
CA ALA A 110 -15.32 -6.54 3.04
C ALA A 110 -16.33 -6.12 4.10
N HIS A 111 -16.28 -6.83 5.23
CA HIS A 111 -17.17 -6.58 6.37
C HIS A 111 -16.55 -5.68 7.44
N THR A 112 -15.28 -5.29 7.30
CA THR A 112 -14.62 -4.37 8.24
C THR A 112 -14.84 -2.92 7.81
N PRO A 113 -14.94 -1.95 8.74
CA PRO A 113 -15.07 -0.54 8.40
C PRO A 113 -13.98 -0.04 7.45
N TYR A 114 -12.72 -0.44 7.69
CA TYR A 114 -11.61 -0.14 6.79
C TYR A 114 -11.80 -0.75 5.40
N GLY A 115 -12.05 -2.05 5.32
CA GLY A 115 -12.21 -2.74 4.04
C GLY A 115 -13.39 -2.20 3.24
N PHE A 116 -14.51 -1.86 3.90
CA PHE A 116 -15.68 -1.28 3.25
C PHE A 116 -15.40 0.14 2.76
N SER A 117 -14.68 0.97 3.52
CA SER A 117 -14.25 2.29 3.03
C SER A 117 -13.37 2.16 1.77
N LYS A 118 -12.41 1.21 1.76
CA LYS A 118 -11.58 0.93 0.58
C LYS A 118 -12.41 0.49 -0.63
N TYR A 119 -13.44 -0.34 -0.42
CA TYR A 119 -14.36 -0.74 -1.49
C TYR A 119 -15.09 0.47 -2.08
N CYS A 120 -15.71 1.32 -1.24
CA CYS A 120 -16.43 2.51 -1.71
C CYS A 120 -15.52 3.48 -2.46
N MET A 121 -14.33 3.78 -1.92
CA MET A 121 -13.34 4.65 -2.56
C MET A 121 -12.86 4.08 -3.90
N SER A 122 -12.63 2.75 -3.96
CA SER A 122 -12.23 2.08 -5.19
C SER A 122 -13.29 2.24 -6.29
N ARG A 123 -14.56 2.03 -5.97
CA ARG A 123 -15.68 2.23 -6.91
C ARG A 123 -15.77 3.67 -7.42
N SER A 124 -15.69 4.65 -6.51
CA SER A 124 -15.71 6.07 -6.89
C SER A 124 -14.49 6.46 -7.74
N THR A 125 -13.32 5.85 -7.48
CA THR A 125 -12.12 6.06 -8.32
C THR A 125 -12.31 5.49 -9.73
N GLU A 126 -12.97 4.34 -9.89
CA GLU A 126 -13.27 3.76 -11.21
C GLU A 126 -14.15 4.69 -12.06
N GLU A 127 -15.11 5.40 -11.44
CA GLU A 127 -15.98 6.37 -12.12
C GLU A 127 -15.23 7.67 -12.49
N HIS A 128 -14.14 8.01 -11.82
CA HIS A 128 -13.34 9.18 -12.16
C HIS A 128 -12.65 8.98 -13.53
N PRO A 129 -12.73 9.92 -14.49
CA PRO A 129 -12.17 9.75 -15.84
C PRO A 129 -10.69 9.34 -15.84
N GLY A 130 -9.86 10.01 -15.04
CA GLY A 130 -8.43 9.72 -14.85
C GLY A 130 -8.14 8.84 -13.63
N GLY A 131 -9.11 8.09 -13.12
CA GLY A 131 -8.96 7.28 -11.91
C GLY A 131 -8.27 5.95 -12.14
N THR A 132 -7.32 5.59 -11.27
CA THR A 132 -6.67 4.28 -11.20
C THR A 132 -6.55 3.83 -9.76
N ASN A 133 -6.99 2.63 -9.46
CA ASN A 133 -6.78 1.95 -8.19
C ASN A 133 -5.50 1.11 -8.23
N LEU A 134 -4.58 1.33 -7.31
CA LEU A 134 -3.46 0.44 -7.04
C LEU A 134 -3.83 -0.45 -5.86
N LYS A 135 -4.23 -1.69 -6.12
CA LYS A 135 -4.68 -2.63 -5.09
C LYS A 135 -3.50 -3.33 -4.44
N ILE A 136 -3.27 -3.02 -3.18
CA ILE A 136 -2.14 -3.49 -2.37
C ILE A 136 -2.65 -4.55 -1.39
N TYR A 137 -2.07 -5.75 -1.39
CA TYR A 137 -2.39 -6.84 -0.45
C TYR A 137 -1.48 -6.76 0.77
N GLY A 138 -0.18 -6.84 0.56
CA GLY A 138 0.83 -6.55 1.55
C GLY A 138 1.95 -5.76 0.91
N CYS A 139 2.33 -4.62 1.47
CA CYS A 139 3.50 -3.87 1.03
C CYS A 139 4.57 -3.96 2.11
N PHE A 140 5.83 -4.16 1.70
CA PHE A 140 6.95 -4.18 2.61
C PHE A 140 8.11 -3.29 2.12
N GLY A 141 8.95 -2.86 3.04
CA GLY A 141 10.11 -2.02 2.77
C GLY A 141 10.86 -1.69 4.05
N VAL A 142 11.91 -0.86 3.92
CA VAL A 142 12.79 -0.50 5.03
C VAL A 142 12.04 0.25 6.14
N LEU A 143 11.14 1.15 5.78
CA LEU A 143 10.40 2.00 6.72
C LEU A 143 9.04 1.38 7.15
N GLU A 144 8.81 0.10 6.83
CA GLU A 144 7.62 -0.64 7.27
C GLU A 144 7.53 -0.70 8.81
N ASP A 145 6.30 -0.80 9.32
CA ASP A 145 6.04 -0.95 10.74
C ASP A 145 6.62 -2.28 11.27
N ASP A 146 7.25 -2.24 12.43
CA ASP A 146 7.93 -3.37 13.07
C ASP A 146 7.01 -4.56 13.40
N HIS A 147 5.71 -4.31 13.49
CA HIS A 147 4.70 -5.36 13.78
C HIS A 147 4.23 -6.13 12.52
N ARG A 148 4.71 -5.77 11.34
CA ARG A 148 4.37 -6.48 10.11
C ARG A 148 5.19 -7.75 9.98
N PHE A 149 4.57 -8.77 9.35
CA PHE A 149 5.12 -10.13 9.29
C PHE A 149 6.59 -10.18 8.86
N LEU A 150 6.91 -9.62 7.69
CA LEU A 150 8.26 -9.75 7.13
C LEU A 150 9.30 -9.07 8.03
N LYS A 151 9.02 -7.85 8.48
CA LYS A 151 9.95 -7.12 9.35
C LYS A 151 10.15 -7.81 10.70
N THR A 152 9.08 -8.37 11.27
CA THR A 152 9.17 -9.20 12.47
C THR A 152 10.01 -10.46 12.22
N ALA A 153 9.78 -11.16 11.09
CA ALA A 153 10.52 -12.36 10.73
C ALA A 153 12.04 -12.08 10.59
N ILE A 154 12.39 -11.00 9.87
CA ILE A 154 13.79 -10.60 9.69
C ILE A 154 14.44 -10.23 11.05
N LYS A 155 13.75 -9.51 11.93
CA LYS A 155 14.26 -9.16 13.26
C LYS A 155 14.49 -10.40 14.13
N LYS A 156 13.52 -11.32 14.16
CA LYS A 156 13.66 -12.60 14.89
C LYS A 156 14.83 -13.41 14.35
N TYR A 157 14.94 -13.53 13.02
CA TYR A 157 16.05 -14.22 12.38
C TYR A 157 17.41 -13.63 12.81
N LYS A 158 17.57 -12.30 12.76
CA LYS A 158 18.80 -11.63 13.22
C LYS A 158 19.12 -11.88 14.69
N ASN A 159 18.09 -11.98 15.53
CA ASN A 159 18.23 -12.27 16.95
C ASN A 159 18.42 -13.76 17.24
N LYS A 160 18.42 -14.63 16.23
CA LYS A 160 18.45 -16.10 16.35
C LYS A 160 17.26 -16.65 17.13
N GLU A 161 16.11 -16.00 17.00
CA GLU A 161 14.83 -16.39 17.58
C GLU A 161 13.96 -17.12 16.54
N PRO A 162 13.07 -18.04 16.95
CA PRO A 162 12.15 -18.71 16.03
C PRO A 162 11.24 -17.71 15.28
N ILE A 163 11.07 -17.91 13.97
CA ILE A 163 10.08 -17.18 13.19
C ILE A 163 8.70 -17.82 13.43
N THR A 164 7.74 -17.04 13.90
CA THR A 164 6.39 -17.52 14.23
C THR A 164 5.39 -17.09 13.16
N ILE A 165 4.59 -18.02 12.69
CA ILE A 165 3.47 -17.80 11.76
C ILE A 165 2.21 -18.29 12.47
N PHE A 166 1.25 -17.40 12.73
CA PHE A 166 0.00 -17.79 13.39
C PHE A 166 -0.75 -18.85 12.55
N GLN A 167 -1.02 -18.55 11.29
CA GLN A 167 -1.67 -19.46 10.35
C GLN A 167 -1.04 -19.31 8.98
N ASP A 168 -0.56 -20.43 8.41
CA ASP A 168 0.05 -20.43 7.08
C ASP A 168 -1.00 -20.23 5.98
N LYS A 169 -0.69 -19.35 5.02
CA LYS A 169 -1.58 -19.03 3.90
C LYS A 169 -0.82 -18.42 2.74
N LEU A 170 -1.38 -18.51 1.54
CA LEU A 170 -0.89 -17.71 0.41
C LEU A 170 -1.11 -16.22 0.70
N PHE A 171 -0.04 -15.44 0.58
CA PHE A 171 -0.06 -14.03 0.93
C PHE A 171 0.83 -13.21 -0.01
N ASP A 172 0.23 -12.29 -0.76
CA ASP A 172 1.00 -11.38 -1.60
C ASP A 172 1.71 -10.33 -0.76
N LEU A 173 3.04 -10.39 -0.77
CA LEU A 173 3.93 -9.33 -0.30
C LEU A 173 4.59 -8.67 -1.50
N PHE A 174 4.45 -7.35 -1.62
CA PHE A 174 4.94 -6.57 -2.74
C PHE A 174 5.94 -5.52 -2.26
N TYR A 175 7.13 -5.48 -2.87
CA TYR A 175 8.19 -4.58 -2.46
C TYR A 175 7.84 -3.13 -2.79
N VAL A 176 8.09 -2.22 -1.85
CA VAL A 176 7.71 -0.81 -2.00
C VAL A 176 8.38 -0.11 -3.20
N LYS A 177 9.60 -0.52 -3.59
CA LYS A 177 10.24 0.01 -4.80
C LYS A 177 9.58 -0.53 -6.08
N ASP A 178 8.96 -1.70 -6.04
CA ASP A 178 8.18 -2.21 -7.16
C ASP A 178 6.78 -1.56 -7.19
N LEU A 179 6.18 -1.26 -6.03
CA LEU A 179 5.00 -0.41 -5.95
C LEU A 179 5.27 0.97 -6.56
N TYR A 180 6.45 1.54 -6.33
CA TYR A 180 6.87 2.78 -6.99
C TYR A 180 6.86 2.66 -8.53
N LYS A 181 7.32 1.54 -9.10
CA LYS A 181 7.28 1.31 -10.56
C LYS A 181 5.84 1.29 -11.09
N VAL A 182 4.91 0.65 -10.36
CA VAL A 182 3.49 0.63 -10.72
C VAL A 182 2.88 2.04 -10.61
N LEU A 183 3.20 2.79 -9.56
CA LEU A 183 2.76 4.17 -9.39
C LEU A 183 3.29 5.06 -10.52
N LYS A 184 4.58 4.98 -10.84
CA LYS A 184 5.19 5.74 -11.94
C LYS A 184 4.54 5.42 -13.27
N TYR A 185 4.34 4.15 -13.59
CA TYR A 185 3.61 3.73 -14.79
C TYR A 185 2.21 4.36 -14.85
N SER A 186 1.47 4.32 -13.74
CA SER A 186 0.12 4.90 -13.67
C SER A 186 0.11 6.42 -13.85
N LEU A 187 1.19 7.10 -13.48
CA LEU A 187 1.36 8.55 -13.68
C LEU A 187 1.76 8.90 -15.12
N GLU A 188 2.49 8.03 -15.83
CA GLU A 188 3.08 8.31 -17.13
C GLU A 188 2.31 7.70 -18.31
N VAL A 189 1.50 6.66 -18.10
CA VAL A 189 0.74 5.99 -19.16
C VAL A 189 -0.19 6.99 -19.87
N SER A 190 -0.34 6.87 -21.20
CA SER A 190 -1.14 7.80 -21.99
C SER A 190 -2.60 7.82 -21.53
N SER A 191 -3.19 9.01 -21.52
CA SER A 191 -4.64 9.19 -21.25
C SER A 191 -5.46 8.36 -22.25
N GLY A 192 -6.52 7.72 -21.77
CA GLY A 192 -7.39 6.86 -22.58
C GLY A 192 -7.03 5.37 -22.60
N ILE A 193 -5.80 5.00 -22.27
CA ILE A 193 -5.40 3.59 -22.07
C ILE A 193 -5.04 3.28 -20.61
N GLN A 194 -5.28 4.22 -19.72
CA GLN A 194 -4.99 4.10 -18.29
C GLN A 194 -5.86 3.00 -17.68
N PRO A 195 -5.26 1.99 -17.03
CA PRO A 195 -6.00 0.93 -16.39
C PRO A 195 -6.76 1.45 -15.17
N LYS A 196 -8.01 1.01 -15.00
CA LYS A 196 -8.83 1.39 -13.83
C LYS A 196 -8.38 0.70 -12.55
N ASN A 197 -7.84 -0.51 -12.66
CA ASN A 197 -7.37 -1.30 -11.53
C ASN A 197 -6.06 -2.01 -11.86
N LEU A 198 -5.08 -1.91 -10.97
CA LEU A 198 -3.82 -2.65 -11.02
C LEU A 198 -3.60 -3.34 -9.67
N ASN A 199 -3.42 -4.66 -9.70
CA ASN A 199 -3.01 -5.39 -8.51
C ASN A 199 -1.48 -5.27 -8.35
N CYS A 200 -1.05 -4.78 -7.21
CA CYS A 200 0.36 -4.70 -6.84
C CYS A 200 0.80 -6.04 -6.25
N VAL A 201 1.09 -6.99 -7.12
CA VAL A 201 1.42 -8.38 -6.79
C VAL A 201 2.41 -8.95 -7.81
N TYR A 202 3.16 -9.96 -7.39
CA TYR A 202 3.97 -10.79 -8.30
C TYR A 202 3.13 -11.91 -8.92
N ASP A 203 3.59 -12.44 -10.04
CA ASP A 203 2.93 -13.59 -10.69
C ASP A 203 2.99 -14.83 -9.79
N ARG A 204 4.19 -15.19 -9.33
CA ARG A 204 4.39 -16.31 -8.41
C ARG A 204 3.82 -16.00 -7.02
N LYS A 205 3.05 -16.93 -6.47
CA LYS A 205 2.43 -16.84 -5.15
C LYS A 205 3.19 -17.69 -4.14
N TYR A 206 3.29 -17.19 -2.91
CA TYR A 206 4.03 -17.82 -1.85
C TYR A 206 3.17 -17.96 -0.59
N TYR A 207 3.38 -19.05 0.13
CA TYR A 207 2.90 -19.17 1.50
C TYR A 207 3.75 -18.30 2.44
N LEU A 208 3.21 -17.93 3.60
CA LEU A 208 4.00 -17.23 4.61
C LEU A 208 5.20 -18.07 5.06
N SER A 209 5.05 -19.40 5.08
CA SER A 209 6.15 -20.35 5.36
C SER A 209 7.26 -20.28 4.29
N ASP A 210 6.91 -20.20 3.00
CA ASP A 210 7.92 -20.03 1.94
C ASP A 210 8.71 -18.73 2.12
N ILE A 211 8.03 -17.65 2.51
CA ILE A 211 8.67 -16.35 2.77
C ILE A 211 9.57 -16.42 4.01
N ALA A 212 9.16 -17.16 5.05
CA ALA A 212 10.01 -17.40 6.21
C ALA A 212 11.27 -18.22 5.86
N GLU A 213 11.16 -19.19 4.95
CA GLU A 213 12.33 -19.92 4.44
C GLU A 213 13.27 -19.02 3.62
N MET A 214 12.74 -18.07 2.84
CA MET A 214 13.56 -17.05 2.16
C MET A 214 14.35 -16.22 3.19
N VAL A 215 13.73 -15.86 4.31
CA VAL A 215 14.42 -15.14 5.42
C VAL A 215 15.50 -16.03 6.04
N ASN A 216 15.23 -17.33 6.22
CA ASN A 216 16.22 -18.30 6.72
C ASN A 216 17.42 -18.47 5.76
N GLY A 217 17.26 -18.20 4.48
CA GLY A 217 18.32 -18.27 3.48
C GLY A 217 19.21 -17.02 3.38
N LEU A 218 19.01 -16.00 4.23
CA LEU A 218 19.72 -14.71 4.10
C LEU A 218 21.16 -14.74 4.61
N ASP A 219 21.49 -15.64 5.53
CA ASP A 219 22.83 -15.78 6.11
C ASP A 219 23.11 -17.26 6.47
N SER A 220 24.24 -17.53 7.11
CA SER A 220 24.76 -18.87 7.38
C SER A 220 24.06 -19.65 8.50
N HIS A 221 23.22 -19.01 9.32
CA HIS A 221 22.49 -19.67 10.39
C HIS A 221 21.04 -19.97 10.00
N GLN A 222 20.40 -20.84 10.73
CA GLN A 222 18.99 -21.21 10.56
C GLN A 222 18.26 -21.04 11.88
N VAL A 223 17.00 -20.64 11.82
CA VAL A 223 16.12 -20.58 12.99
C VAL A 223 14.86 -21.43 12.77
N PRO A 224 14.24 -21.98 13.81
CA PRO A 224 12.99 -22.71 13.65
C PRO A 224 11.87 -21.82 13.09
N ILE A 225 11.05 -22.36 12.18
CA ILE A 225 9.80 -21.75 11.73
C ILE A 225 8.67 -22.47 12.43
N LEU A 226 7.91 -21.75 13.23
CA LEU A 226 6.81 -22.26 14.04
C LEU A 226 5.49 -21.80 13.46
N ILE A 227 4.61 -22.75 13.08
CA ILE A 227 3.25 -22.50 12.61
C ILE A 227 2.31 -22.92 13.73
N GLU A 228 1.50 -21.97 14.25
CA GLU A 228 0.67 -22.20 15.43
C GLU A 228 -0.63 -22.97 15.06
N GLU A 229 -1.26 -22.63 13.93
CA GLU A 229 -2.48 -23.28 13.46
C GLU A 229 -2.18 -24.34 12.39
N ASN A 230 -2.70 -25.55 12.57
CA ASN A 230 -2.47 -26.65 11.63
C ASN A 230 -3.17 -26.48 10.28
N GLU A 231 -4.31 -25.78 10.27
CA GLU A 231 -5.06 -25.55 9.04
C GLU A 231 -4.55 -24.33 8.30
N LYS A 232 -4.48 -24.45 6.97
CA LYS A 232 -4.10 -23.31 6.12
C LYS A 232 -5.21 -22.27 6.10
N GLY A 233 -4.81 -21.00 6.22
CA GLY A 233 -5.72 -19.87 6.13
C GLY A 233 -6.16 -19.54 4.70
N ASN A 234 -7.22 -18.75 4.58
CA ASN A 234 -7.68 -18.25 3.28
C ASN A 234 -6.59 -17.41 2.59
N ALA A 235 -6.41 -17.62 1.30
CA ALA A 235 -5.47 -16.86 0.49
C ALA A 235 -5.80 -15.36 0.52
N TYR A 236 -4.77 -14.54 0.64
CA TYR A 236 -4.84 -13.08 0.54
C TYR A 236 -3.95 -12.62 -0.61
N CYS A 237 -4.43 -12.88 -1.82
CA CYS A 237 -3.70 -12.71 -3.07
C CYS A 237 -4.58 -12.05 -4.14
N GLY A 238 -3.92 -11.33 -5.05
CA GLY A 238 -4.52 -10.77 -6.25
C GLY A 238 -4.07 -11.49 -7.52
N ASN A 239 -4.78 -11.22 -8.61
CA ASN A 239 -4.36 -11.69 -9.93
C ASN A 239 -3.25 -10.78 -10.46
N TYR A 240 -2.19 -11.37 -11.01
CA TYR A 240 -1.14 -10.64 -11.70
C TYR A 240 -1.70 -9.81 -12.87
N SER A 241 -1.29 -8.58 -13.00
CA SER A 241 -1.90 -7.64 -13.96
C SER A 241 -0.91 -6.95 -14.89
N ILE A 242 0.33 -6.76 -14.47
CA ILE A 242 1.33 -6.03 -15.26
C ILE A 242 2.75 -6.43 -14.87
N ASP A 243 3.64 -6.53 -15.85
CA ASP A 243 5.09 -6.67 -15.66
C ASP A 243 5.80 -5.35 -15.94
N LEU A 244 6.56 -4.87 -14.95
CA LEU A 244 7.34 -3.64 -15.04
C LEU A 244 8.82 -3.87 -14.67
N ASN A 245 9.34 -5.05 -14.98
CA ASN A 245 10.70 -5.44 -14.63
C ASN A 245 10.97 -5.24 -13.13
N TYR A 246 10.22 -5.97 -12.32
CA TYR A 246 10.26 -5.85 -10.87
C TYR A 246 11.61 -6.29 -10.29
N THR A 247 11.98 -5.67 -9.16
CA THR A 247 13.09 -6.11 -8.30
C THR A 247 12.81 -7.52 -7.76
N GLY A 248 11.53 -7.78 -7.43
CA GLY A 248 11.07 -9.07 -6.97
C GLY A 248 11.12 -9.24 -5.45
N LEU A 249 10.45 -10.29 -4.99
CA LEU A 249 10.27 -10.56 -3.56
C LEU A 249 11.61 -10.84 -2.87
N GLU A 250 12.40 -11.78 -3.38
CA GLU A 250 13.65 -12.24 -2.77
C GLU A 250 14.68 -11.11 -2.64
N GLN A 251 14.90 -10.36 -3.72
CA GLN A 251 15.82 -9.22 -3.70
C GLN A 251 15.33 -8.11 -2.77
N GLY A 252 14.00 -7.84 -2.76
CA GLY A 252 13.42 -6.87 -1.83
C GLY A 252 13.60 -7.27 -0.37
N ILE A 253 13.47 -8.56 -0.02
CA ILE A 253 13.73 -9.11 1.31
C ILE A 253 15.20 -8.89 1.70
N MET A 254 16.14 -9.17 0.79
CA MET A 254 17.58 -8.95 1.01
C MET A 254 17.88 -7.48 1.30
N GLU A 255 17.34 -6.55 0.52
CA GLU A 255 17.56 -5.12 0.73
C GLU A 255 17.03 -4.64 2.09
N VAL A 256 15.86 -5.14 2.53
CA VAL A 256 15.35 -4.83 3.87
C VAL A 256 16.22 -5.43 4.96
N TYR A 257 16.69 -6.67 4.80
CA TYR A 257 17.61 -7.33 5.75
C TYR A 257 18.91 -6.54 5.92
N GLU A 258 19.54 -6.12 4.83
CA GLU A 258 20.78 -5.34 4.85
C GLU A 258 20.61 -3.97 5.50
N SER A 259 19.44 -3.35 5.36
CA SER A 259 19.13 -2.02 5.94
C SER A 259 18.89 -2.04 7.44
N LEU A 260 18.55 -3.19 8.01
CA LEU A 260 18.27 -3.38 9.45
C LEU A 260 19.56 -3.72 10.25
N ARG A 261 20.63 -2.99 10.02
CA ARG A 261 21.91 -3.14 10.75
C ARG A 261 21.79 -2.71 12.20
#